data_fda30594ee63df1a797af140be14f90a
#
_entry.id   fda30594ee63df1a797af140be14f90a
#
_cell.length_a   1.000
_cell.length_b   1.000
_cell.length_c   1.000
_cell.angle_alpha   90.00
_cell.angle_beta   90.00
_cell.angle_gamma   90.00
#
_symmetry.space_group_name_H-M   'P 1'
#
loop_
_entity.id
_entity.type
_entity.pdbx_description
1 polymer ?
#
loop_
_entity_poly.entity_id
_entity_poly.type
_entity_poly.pdbx_seq_one_letter_code
_entity_poly.pdbx_strand_id
1 'polypeptide(L)'
;WQDDVLAMFPHKPRIAMKACKGPGKTAVLSWLAWNFLLTRPHPKIAATSISGDNLSDGLWTEMAMWQGRSPLLKAAFQWTKTRIMSVEHPETWWMSARTWAQGADQNKQADTLAGLHADYLLFLLDEAGGIPDGVMAAAEAGLANAIGGTGHQEAHIVMAGNPTHLEGPLYRACTSERSLWEVIEITSDPDDPKRTPRVSIEWARQQIQKYGRDNPWVLVNVFGRFPPSSLNALIGPDQVKDAMGRHHKIDQYGKAAKVLGVDVAREGDDKSIIFPRQGIVAFQPDVLRNADSLQGAGAVARRWREFDADACFVDNTGGFGAGWIDQLRVLNRDPVGIHFAGKASSP
;
A
#
# COMPACT_ATOMS: atom_id res chain seq x y z
N TRP A 1 -22.54 -2.19 -10.95
CA TRP A 1 -21.61 -2.37 -9.81
C TRP A 1 -22.01 -1.54 -8.59
N GLN A 2 -22.53 -0.31 -8.79
CA GLN A 2 -22.98 0.52 -7.66
C GLN A 2 -24.14 -0.14 -6.93
N ASP A 3 -25.14 -0.62 -7.66
CA ASP A 3 -26.28 -1.35 -7.10
C ASP A 3 -25.84 -2.64 -6.40
N ASP A 4 -24.85 -3.34 -6.96
CA ASP A 4 -24.32 -4.56 -6.35
C ASP A 4 -23.67 -4.26 -4.99
N VAL A 5 -22.89 -3.17 -4.89
CA VAL A 5 -22.26 -2.75 -3.61
C VAL A 5 -23.35 -2.39 -2.58
N LEU A 6 -24.36 -1.61 -2.99
CA LEU A 6 -25.44 -1.21 -2.09
C LEU A 6 -26.26 -2.42 -1.61
N ALA A 7 -26.53 -3.38 -2.50
CA ALA A 7 -27.29 -4.59 -2.16
C ALA A 7 -26.49 -5.53 -1.21
N MET A 8 -25.19 -5.65 -1.39
CA MET A 8 -24.38 -6.55 -0.56
C MET A 8 -23.94 -5.94 0.78
N PHE A 9 -23.88 -4.62 0.88
CA PHE A 9 -23.39 -3.93 2.08
C PHE A 9 -24.04 -4.39 3.40
N PRO A 10 -25.37 -4.57 3.50
CA PRO A 10 -25.99 -5.03 4.75
C PRO A 10 -25.60 -6.44 5.18
N HIS A 11 -25.04 -7.25 4.27
CA HIS A 11 -24.79 -8.67 4.47
C HIS A 11 -23.30 -9.04 4.51
N LYS A 12 -22.42 -8.10 4.15
CA LYS A 12 -20.99 -8.37 3.98
C LYS A 12 -20.15 -7.43 4.83
N PRO A 13 -19.40 -7.96 5.80
CA PRO A 13 -18.60 -7.11 6.70
C PRO A 13 -17.39 -6.47 6.02
N ARG A 14 -16.92 -7.02 4.88
CA ARG A 14 -15.73 -6.54 4.16
C ARG A 14 -16.01 -6.43 2.67
N ILE A 15 -15.93 -5.22 2.14
CA ILE A 15 -16.11 -4.92 0.70
C ILE A 15 -14.90 -4.16 0.19
N ALA A 16 -14.33 -4.60 -0.93
CA ALA A 16 -13.20 -3.94 -1.60
C ALA A 16 -13.57 -3.59 -3.05
N MET A 17 -13.56 -2.31 -3.39
CA MET A 17 -13.79 -1.80 -4.74
C MET A 17 -12.45 -1.53 -5.43
N LYS A 18 -11.99 -2.47 -6.25
CA LYS A 18 -10.81 -2.32 -7.11
C LYS A 18 -11.26 -1.72 -8.45
N ALA A 19 -10.81 -0.53 -8.78
CA ALA A 19 -11.42 0.25 -9.85
C ALA A 19 -10.45 0.98 -10.77
N CYS A 20 -10.89 1.17 -12.01
CA CYS A 20 -10.34 2.16 -12.94
C CYS A 20 -10.50 3.59 -12.41
N LYS A 21 -9.98 4.59 -13.13
CA LYS A 21 -10.10 6.00 -12.76
C LYS A 21 -11.51 6.54 -13.07
N GLY A 22 -12.08 7.34 -12.14
CA GLY A 22 -13.30 8.10 -12.36
C GLY A 22 -14.63 7.32 -12.41
N PRO A 23 -14.79 6.09 -11.89
CA PRO A 23 -16.04 5.33 -12.00
C PRO A 23 -17.10 5.77 -10.99
N GLY A 24 -16.78 6.64 -10.02
CA GLY A 24 -17.69 7.12 -8.98
C GLY A 24 -17.58 6.36 -7.65
N LYS A 25 -16.40 5.86 -7.29
CA LYS A 25 -16.14 5.18 -6.00
C LYS A 25 -16.55 6.03 -4.79
N THR A 26 -16.09 7.27 -4.76
CA THR A 26 -16.32 8.20 -3.66
C THR A 26 -17.79 8.52 -3.45
N ALA A 27 -18.58 8.57 -4.54
CA ALA A 27 -20.04 8.73 -4.45
C ALA A 27 -20.69 7.54 -3.71
N VAL A 28 -20.28 6.31 -4.04
CA VAL A 28 -20.79 5.11 -3.34
C VAL A 28 -20.39 5.12 -1.86
N LEU A 29 -19.15 5.46 -1.53
CA LEU A 29 -18.73 5.61 -0.13
C LEU A 29 -19.58 6.64 0.62
N SER A 30 -19.90 7.77 -0.02
CA SER A 30 -20.77 8.81 0.58
C SER A 30 -22.20 8.33 0.79
N TRP A 31 -22.77 7.55 -0.13
CA TRP A 31 -24.12 6.98 0.02
C TRP A 31 -24.17 5.95 1.16
N LEU A 32 -23.15 5.10 1.26
CA LEU A 32 -23.04 4.15 2.37
C LEU A 32 -22.92 4.88 3.71
N ALA A 33 -22.10 5.94 3.78
CA ALA A 33 -21.97 6.75 4.98
C ALA A 33 -23.29 7.39 5.40
N TRP A 34 -24.00 8.05 4.48
CA TRP A 34 -25.29 8.66 4.78
C TRP A 34 -26.35 7.64 5.13
N ASN A 35 -26.40 6.50 4.43
CA ASN A 35 -27.30 5.41 4.78
C ASN A 35 -27.02 4.92 6.21
N PHE A 36 -25.76 4.67 6.55
CA PHE A 36 -25.37 4.18 7.86
C PHE A 36 -25.69 5.18 8.98
N LEU A 37 -25.43 6.47 8.75
CA LEU A 37 -25.80 7.55 9.66
C LEU A 37 -27.31 7.68 9.88
N LEU A 38 -28.14 7.41 8.87
CA LEU A 38 -29.59 7.59 8.94
C LEU A 38 -30.34 6.38 9.53
N THR A 39 -29.77 5.18 9.39
CA THR A 39 -30.53 3.94 9.63
C THR A 39 -30.08 3.15 10.85
N ARG A 40 -28.96 3.51 11.48
CA ARG A 40 -28.43 2.90 12.69
C ARG A 40 -28.46 3.90 13.84
N PRO A 41 -28.86 3.48 15.06
CA PRO A 41 -28.83 4.36 16.22
C PRO A 41 -27.38 4.55 16.72
N HIS A 42 -27.00 5.79 16.95
CA HIS A 42 -25.68 6.17 17.47
C HIS A 42 -24.46 5.53 16.75
N PRO A 43 -24.44 5.47 15.40
CA PRO A 43 -23.35 4.86 14.67
C PRO A 43 -22.09 5.72 14.74
N LYS A 44 -20.93 5.09 14.66
CA LYS A 44 -19.66 5.77 14.48
C LYS A 44 -19.06 5.36 13.15
N ILE A 45 -18.67 6.36 12.36
CA ILE A 45 -17.99 6.15 11.09
C ILE A 45 -16.60 6.78 11.17
N ALA A 46 -15.57 6.01 10.82
CA ALA A 46 -14.24 6.55 10.58
C ALA A 46 -13.92 6.47 9.09
N ALA A 47 -13.62 7.60 8.49
CA ALA A 47 -13.18 7.69 7.11
C ALA A 47 -11.71 8.09 7.04
N THR A 48 -10.96 7.42 6.19
CA THR A 48 -9.55 7.72 5.95
C THR A 48 -9.20 7.67 4.46
N SER A 49 -8.12 8.36 4.09
CA SER A 49 -7.54 8.35 2.75
C SER A 49 -6.04 8.59 2.87
N ILE A 50 -5.30 8.49 1.77
CA ILE A 50 -3.83 8.67 1.72
C ILE A 50 -3.36 10.04 2.21
N SER A 51 -4.23 11.07 2.20
CA SER A 51 -3.95 12.38 2.79
C SER A 51 -5.23 13.06 3.28
N GLY A 52 -5.07 14.08 4.13
CA GLY A 52 -6.18 14.92 4.58
C GLY A 52 -6.82 15.70 3.43
N ASP A 53 -6.03 16.16 2.48
CA ASP A 53 -6.52 16.87 1.30
C ASP A 53 -7.36 15.96 0.40
N ASN A 54 -6.91 14.72 0.15
CA ASN A 54 -7.69 13.74 -0.61
C ASN A 54 -9.05 13.44 0.05
N LEU A 55 -9.06 13.36 1.38
CA LEU A 55 -10.30 13.11 2.12
C LEU A 55 -11.24 14.33 2.07
N SER A 56 -10.69 15.54 2.21
CA SER A 56 -11.42 16.81 2.15
C SER A 56 -12.01 17.08 0.76
N ASP A 57 -11.16 16.99 -0.26
CA ASP A 57 -11.55 17.32 -1.64
C ASP A 57 -12.40 16.20 -2.29
N GLY A 58 -12.21 14.96 -1.84
CA GLY A 58 -12.95 13.79 -2.29
C GLY A 58 -14.22 13.54 -1.47
N LEU A 59 -14.11 12.70 -0.44
CA LEU A 59 -15.27 12.18 0.29
C LEU A 59 -16.06 13.27 1.02
N TRP A 60 -15.39 14.23 1.66
CA TRP A 60 -16.08 15.33 2.36
C TRP A 60 -16.88 16.21 1.41
N THR A 61 -16.32 16.55 0.26
CA THR A 61 -17.02 17.32 -0.79
C THR A 61 -18.24 16.56 -1.32
N GLU A 62 -18.11 15.25 -1.56
CA GLU A 62 -19.23 14.42 -2.01
C GLU A 62 -20.32 14.31 -0.92
N MET A 63 -19.95 14.13 0.34
CA MET A 63 -20.88 14.15 1.48
C MET A 63 -21.64 15.47 1.57
N ALA A 64 -20.95 16.61 1.43
CA ALA A 64 -21.55 17.96 1.46
C ALA A 64 -22.54 18.16 0.31
N MET A 65 -22.21 17.67 -0.89
CA MET A 65 -23.09 17.75 -2.04
C MET A 65 -24.42 17.02 -1.80
N TRP A 66 -24.39 15.82 -1.25
CA TRP A 66 -25.59 15.04 -0.93
C TRP A 66 -26.38 15.65 0.21
N GLN A 67 -25.75 16.14 1.26
CA GLN A 67 -26.44 16.88 2.31
C GLN A 67 -27.13 18.14 1.75
N GLY A 68 -26.44 18.87 0.86
CA GLY A 68 -26.99 20.05 0.19
C GLY A 68 -28.30 19.80 -0.58
N ARG A 69 -28.51 18.57 -1.04
CA ARG A 69 -29.71 18.15 -1.80
C ARG A 69 -30.83 17.58 -0.92
N SER A 70 -30.57 17.31 0.36
CA SER A 70 -31.55 16.68 1.27
C SER A 70 -31.89 17.59 2.45
N PRO A 71 -33.14 18.10 2.55
CA PRO A 71 -33.59 18.85 3.73
C PRO A 71 -33.46 18.04 5.03
N LEU A 72 -33.70 16.72 4.97
CA LEU A 72 -33.55 15.83 6.12
C LEU A 72 -32.12 15.82 6.65
N LEU A 73 -31.13 15.61 5.77
CA LEU A 73 -29.72 15.58 6.16
C LEU A 73 -29.24 16.94 6.72
N LYS A 74 -29.74 18.05 6.17
CA LYS A 74 -29.44 19.40 6.67
C LYS A 74 -30.00 19.62 8.08
N ALA A 75 -31.18 19.13 8.37
CA ALA A 75 -31.79 19.27 9.69
C ALA A 75 -31.16 18.35 10.73
N ALA A 76 -30.76 17.11 10.35
CA ALA A 76 -30.30 16.10 11.26
C ALA A 76 -28.80 16.16 11.59
N PHE A 77 -27.96 16.75 10.71
CA PHE A 77 -26.50 16.69 10.84
C PHE A 77 -25.82 18.04 10.67
N GLN A 78 -24.84 18.30 11.51
CA GLN A 78 -23.98 19.47 11.47
C GLN A 78 -22.51 19.09 11.20
N TRP A 79 -21.71 20.06 10.75
CA TRP A 79 -20.34 19.86 10.29
C TRP A 79 -19.31 20.61 11.08
N THR A 80 -18.17 19.98 11.25
CA THR A 80 -16.88 20.64 11.49
C THR A 80 -15.91 20.25 10.36
N LYS A 81 -14.71 20.79 10.37
CA LYS A 81 -13.67 20.44 9.39
C LYS A 81 -13.39 18.93 9.31
N THR A 82 -13.48 18.25 10.44
CA THR A 82 -13.08 16.83 10.56
C THR A 82 -14.20 15.90 11.03
N ARG A 83 -15.41 16.42 11.28
CA ARG A 83 -16.52 15.61 11.79
C ARG A 83 -17.86 16.06 11.23
N ILE A 84 -18.70 15.09 10.93
CA ILE A 84 -20.13 15.22 10.67
C ILE A 84 -20.83 14.58 11.85
N MET A 85 -21.74 15.26 12.52
CA MET A 85 -22.36 14.74 13.73
C MET A 85 -23.86 15.06 13.77
N SER A 86 -24.61 14.21 14.47
CA SER A 86 -26.02 14.46 14.75
C SER A 86 -26.19 15.75 15.51
N VAL A 87 -27.24 16.51 15.20
CA VAL A 87 -27.60 17.72 15.94
C VAL A 87 -28.08 17.38 17.34
N GLU A 88 -28.80 16.26 17.52
CA GLU A 88 -29.39 15.83 18.79
C GLU A 88 -28.38 15.07 19.67
N HIS A 89 -27.47 14.30 19.07
CA HIS A 89 -26.55 13.41 19.79
C HIS A 89 -25.10 13.53 19.27
N PRO A 90 -24.48 14.70 19.34
CA PRO A 90 -23.17 14.95 18.70
C PRO A 90 -22.01 14.14 19.30
N GLU A 91 -22.12 13.68 20.56
CA GLU A 91 -21.07 12.92 21.24
C GLU A 91 -21.02 11.47 20.81
N THR A 92 -22.18 10.88 20.47
CA THR A 92 -22.31 9.43 20.23
C THR A 92 -22.62 9.06 18.80
N TRP A 93 -23.08 10.00 17.97
CA TRP A 93 -23.58 9.74 16.62
C TRP A 93 -22.86 10.64 15.60
N TRP A 94 -21.85 10.07 14.95
CA TRP A 94 -20.99 10.87 14.09
C TRP A 94 -20.15 10.09 13.09
N MET A 95 -19.63 10.81 12.10
CA MET A 95 -18.58 10.40 11.17
C MET A 95 -17.36 11.31 11.35
N SER A 96 -16.15 10.75 11.39
CA SER A 96 -14.90 11.52 11.50
C SER A 96 -13.95 11.26 10.35
N ALA A 97 -13.31 12.32 9.87
CA ALA A 97 -12.13 12.28 9.02
C ALA A 97 -10.90 11.96 9.86
N ARG A 98 -10.13 10.96 9.49
CA ARG A 98 -8.92 10.54 10.19
C ARG A 98 -7.78 10.35 9.21
N THR A 99 -6.61 10.84 9.57
CA THR A 99 -5.40 10.70 8.77
C THR A 99 -4.23 10.36 9.68
N TRP A 100 -3.22 9.74 9.13
CA TRP A 100 -1.95 9.48 9.82
C TRP A 100 -0.88 10.48 9.38
N ALA A 101 0.14 10.68 10.23
CA ALA A 101 1.29 11.48 9.85
C ALA A 101 2.14 10.73 8.82
N GLN A 102 2.60 11.43 7.79
CA GLN A 102 3.56 10.86 6.83
C GLN A 102 4.85 10.44 7.56
N GLY A 103 5.34 9.23 7.29
CA GLY A 103 6.50 8.66 7.97
C GLY A 103 6.22 8.11 9.37
N ALA A 104 4.96 8.04 9.81
CA ALA A 104 4.60 7.36 11.06
C ALA A 104 4.94 5.86 10.97
N ASP A 105 5.44 5.31 12.07
CA ASP A 105 5.62 3.86 12.22
C ASP A 105 4.26 3.13 12.26
N GLN A 106 4.29 1.80 12.11
CA GLN A 106 3.07 0.98 12.05
C GLN A 106 2.16 1.17 13.28
N ASN A 107 2.71 1.34 14.47
CA ASN A 107 1.94 1.53 15.70
C ASN A 107 1.18 2.87 15.65
N LYS A 108 1.84 3.95 15.28
CA LYS A 108 1.21 5.26 15.11
C LYS A 108 0.19 5.29 13.95
N GLN A 109 0.40 4.49 12.92
CA GLN A 109 -0.59 4.31 11.86
C GLN A 109 -1.85 3.60 12.38
N ALA A 110 -1.69 2.58 13.23
CA ALA A 110 -2.80 1.87 13.88
C ALA A 110 -3.65 2.81 14.76
N ASP A 111 -3.04 3.78 15.43
CA ASP A 111 -3.75 4.76 16.26
C ASP A 111 -4.77 5.60 15.46
N THR A 112 -4.61 5.68 14.14
CA THR A 112 -5.51 6.44 13.26
C THR A 112 -6.96 5.98 13.37
N LEU A 113 -7.20 4.68 13.40
CA LEU A 113 -8.54 4.09 13.50
C LEU A 113 -8.81 3.41 14.85
N ALA A 114 -7.83 3.42 15.77
CA ALA A 114 -7.98 2.80 17.09
C ALA A 114 -8.99 3.52 17.99
N GLY A 115 -9.46 2.84 19.03
CA GLY A 115 -10.30 3.41 20.06
C GLY A 115 -11.75 3.71 19.65
N LEU A 116 -12.21 3.15 18.53
CA LEU A 116 -13.61 3.26 18.12
C LEU A 116 -14.41 2.06 18.68
N HIS A 117 -15.31 2.37 19.59
CA HIS A 117 -16.25 1.39 20.17
C HIS A 117 -17.68 1.91 19.99
N ALA A 118 -18.51 1.15 19.34
CA ALA A 118 -19.95 1.38 19.19
C ALA A 118 -20.63 0.07 18.74
N ASP A 119 -21.95 -0.04 18.93
CA ASP A 119 -22.72 -1.17 18.43
C ASP A 119 -22.78 -1.16 16.89
N TYR A 120 -22.65 0.01 16.27
CA TYR A 120 -22.68 0.21 14.82
C TYR A 120 -21.41 0.94 14.37
N LEU A 121 -20.53 0.23 13.67
CA LEU A 121 -19.23 0.75 13.20
C LEU A 121 -19.10 0.64 11.68
N LEU A 122 -18.63 1.70 11.07
CA LEU A 122 -18.26 1.69 9.64
C LEU A 122 -16.89 2.32 9.44
N PHE A 123 -15.99 1.58 8.80
CA PHE A 123 -14.69 2.07 8.35
C PHE A 123 -14.73 2.27 6.85
N LEU A 124 -14.48 3.49 6.40
CA LEU A 124 -14.40 3.87 4.99
C LEU A 124 -12.97 4.24 4.62
N LEU A 125 -12.38 3.48 3.70
CA LEU A 125 -11.01 3.70 3.22
C LEU A 125 -11.05 4.11 1.76
N ASP A 126 -10.92 5.42 1.51
CA ASP A 126 -10.82 5.94 0.14
C ASP A 126 -9.36 5.95 -0.32
N GLU A 127 -9.12 5.80 -1.61
CA GLU A 127 -7.80 5.62 -2.24
C GLU A 127 -6.97 4.50 -1.58
N ALA A 128 -7.63 3.37 -1.30
CA ALA A 128 -7.09 2.25 -0.53
C ALA A 128 -5.83 1.59 -1.15
N GLY A 129 -5.52 1.89 -2.40
CA GLY A 129 -4.28 1.43 -3.05
C GLY A 129 -2.99 1.94 -2.38
N GLY A 130 -3.05 3.04 -1.62
CA GLY A 130 -1.90 3.64 -0.94
C GLY A 130 -2.01 3.66 0.59
N ILE A 131 -2.99 2.97 1.19
CA ILE A 131 -3.18 2.93 2.65
C ILE A 131 -2.22 1.91 3.27
N PRO A 132 -1.49 2.28 4.36
CA PRO A 132 -0.60 1.38 5.05
C PRO A 132 -1.31 0.26 5.82
N ASP A 133 -0.61 -0.85 6.04
CA ASP A 133 -1.11 -2.01 6.77
C ASP A 133 -1.49 -1.73 8.22
N GLY A 134 -0.76 -0.84 8.90
CA GLY A 134 -1.06 -0.48 10.29
C GLY A 134 -2.46 0.12 10.45
N VAL A 135 -2.91 0.95 9.50
CA VAL A 135 -4.27 1.52 9.51
C VAL A 135 -5.33 0.42 9.39
N MET A 136 -5.09 -0.56 8.51
CA MET A 136 -6.02 -1.68 8.32
C MET A 136 -6.14 -2.55 9.57
N ALA A 137 -5.06 -2.82 10.26
CA ALA A 137 -5.07 -3.63 11.49
C ALA A 137 -6.03 -3.08 12.55
N ALA A 138 -6.09 -1.75 12.70
CA ALA A 138 -7.02 -1.11 13.62
C ALA A 138 -8.48 -1.21 13.17
N ALA A 139 -8.76 -1.12 11.88
CA ALA A 139 -10.12 -1.33 11.35
C ALA A 139 -10.57 -2.79 11.54
N GLU A 140 -9.69 -3.77 11.29
CA GLU A 140 -9.96 -5.20 11.52
C GLU A 140 -10.25 -5.51 12.99
N ALA A 141 -9.52 -4.89 13.92
CA ALA A 141 -9.82 -5.03 15.36
C ALA A 141 -11.24 -4.53 15.71
N GLY A 142 -11.74 -3.51 15.02
CA GLY A 142 -13.11 -3.01 15.17
C GLY A 142 -14.19 -4.00 14.75
N LEU A 143 -13.89 -4.98 13.89
CA LEU A 143 -14.82 -6.03 13.49
C LEU A 143 -14.92 -7.18 14.52
N ALA A 144 -13.99 -7.27 15.48
CA ALA A 144 -13.86 -8.44 16.34
C ALA A 144 -15.14 -8.79 17.12
N ASN A 145 -15.92 -7.79 17.52
CA ASN A 145 -17.15 -8.00 18.29
C ASN A 145 -18.39 -8.19 17.40
N ALA A 146 -18.34 -7.80 16.14
CA ALA A 146 -19.47 -7.89 15.21
C ALA A 146 -19.49 -9.22 14.45
N ILE A 147 -18.32 -9.78 14.15
CA ILE A 147 -18.21 -11.06 13.43
C ILE A 147 -18.37 -12.21 14.44
N GLY A 148 -19.50 -12.92 14.34
CA GLY A 148 -19.80 -14.04 15.25
C GLY A 148 -20.27 -13.66 16.66
N GLY A 149 -20.55 -12.39 16.89
CA GLY A 149 -21.08 -11.88 18.16
C GLY A 149 -22.56 -12.19 18.41
N THR A 150 -23.09 -11.71 19.53
CA THR A 150 -24.45 -11.99 20.05
C THR A 150 -25.60 -11.32 19.28
N GLY A 151 -25.37 -10.79 18.06
CA GLY A 151 -26.40 -10.30 17.14
C GLY A 151 -26.85 -8.85 17.33
N HIS A 152 -26.23 -8.10 18.25
CA HIS A 152 -26.59 -6.69 18.53
C HIS A 152 -25.56 -5.70 17.96
N GLN A 153 -24.47 -6.18 17.35
CA GLN A 153 -23.38 -5.33 16.83
C GLN A 153 -23.21 -5.54 15.33
N GLU A 154 -23.08 -4.43 14.60
CA GLU A 154 -22.84 -4.40 13.15
C GLU A 154 -21.58 -3.59 12.88
N ALA A 155 -20.60 -4.19 12.20
CA ALA A 155 -19.41 -3.48 11.79
C ALA A 155 -19.00 -3.85 10.36
N HIS A 156 -18.60 -2.83 9.60
CA HIS A 156 -18.19 -2.99 8.21
C HIS A 156 -16.87 -2.27 7.93
N ILE A 157 -16.09 -2.85 7.01
CA ILE A 157 -14.97 -2.17 6.34
C ILE A 157 -15.30 -2.11 4.86
N VAL A 158 -15.34 -0.91 4.31
CA VAL A 158 -15.50 -0.69 2.88
C VAL A 158 -14.30 0.09 2.38
N MET A 159 -13.54 -0.48 1.47
CA MET A 159 -12.41 0.19 0.85
C MET A 159 -12.61 0.34 -0.65
N ALA A 160 -12.09 1.44 -1.18
CA ALA A 160 -12.15 1.77 -2.59
C ALA A 160 -10.80 2.34 -3.04
N GLY A 161 -10.29 1.88 -4.18
CA GLY A 161 -9.02 2.40 -4.70
C GLY A 161 -8.72 1.95 -6.11
N ASN A 162 -7.73 2.62 -6.69
CA ASN A 162 -7.10 2.17 -7.92
C ASN A 162 -5.99 1.18 -7.57
N PRO A 163 -5.78 0.12 -8.37
CA PRO A 163 -4.76 -0.91 -8.11
C PRO A 163 -3.35 -0.42 -8.46
N THR A 164 -2.85 0.56 -7.72
CA THR A 164 -1.58 1.25 -7.99
C THR A 164 -0.37 0.57 -7.35
N HIS A 165 -0.57 -0.17 -6.27
CA HIS A 165 0.48 -0.83 -5.50
C HIS A 165 0.27 -2.35 -5.49
N LEU A 166 1.38 -3.10 -5.52
CA LEU A 166 1.39 -4.57 -5.44
C LEU A 166 1.57 -5.06 -3.99
N GLU A 167 1.20 -4.23 -3.04
CA GLU A 167 1.23 -4.47 -1.60
C GLU A 167 0.11 -3.67 -0.93
N GLY A 168 -0.06 -3.83 0.37
CA GLY A 168 -1.07 -3.12 1.15
C GLY A 168 -2.45 -3.78 1.12
N PRO A 169 -3.42 -3.19 1.84
CA PRO A 169 -4.72 -3.81 2.10
C PRO A 169 -5.52 -4.13 0.85
N LEU A 170 -5.58 -3.22 -0.13
CA LEU A 170 -6.35 -3.44 -1.36
C LEU A 170 -5.77 -4.59 -2.20
N TYR A 171 -4.44 -4.69 -2.27
CA TYR A 171 -3.78 -5.78 -3.00
C TYR A 171 -4.05 -7.12 -2.32
N ARG A 172 -3.88 -7.21 -0.99
CA ARG A 172 -4.15 -8.45 -0.24
C ARG A 172 -5.61 -8.87 -0.33
N ALA A 173 -6.56 -7.94 -0.20
CA ALA A 173 -7.98 -8.24 -0.37
C ALA A 173 -8.32 -8.82 -1.75
N CYS A 174 -7.56 -8.44 -2.78
CA CYS A 174 -7.74 -8.98 -4.13
C CYS A 174 -6.94 -10.27 -4.42
N THR A 175 -6.01 -10.66 -3.53
CA THR A 175 -5.08 -11.78 -3.72
C THR A 175 -5.11 -12.77 -2.55
N SER A 176 -4.21 -12.63 -1.59
CA SER A 176 -4.01 -13.57 -0.48
C SER A 176 -5.18 -13.67 0.49
N GLU A 177 -5.95 -12.59 0.65
CA GLU A 177 -7.10 -12.51 1.56
C GLU A 177 -8.44 -12.51 0.81
N ARG A 178 -8.45 -12.90 -0.47
CA ARG A 178 -9.61 -12.84 -1.36
C ARG A 178 -10.86 -13.56 -0.81
N SER A 179 -10.67 -14.62 -0.01
CA SER A 179 -11.76 -15.37 0.61
C SER A 179 -12.46 -14.63 1.75
N LEU A 180 -11.83 -13.60 2.34
CA LEU A 180 -12.37 -12.78 3.42
C LEU A 180 -13.12 -11.55 2.92
N TRP A 181 -12.95 -11.19 1.64
CA TRP A 181 -13.43 -9.95 1.06
C TRP A 181 -14.41 -10.17 -0.09
N GLU A 182 -15.46 -9.37 -0.15
CA GLU A 182 -16.26 -9.20 -1.36
C GLU A 182 -15.56 -8.17 -2.25
N VAL A 183 -14.93 -8.63 -3.31
CA VAL A 183 -14.19 -7.77 -4.23
C VAL A 183 -15.03 -7.44 -5.45
N ILE A 184 -15.26 -6.14 -5.66
CA ILE A 184 -15.93 -5.59 -6.84
C ILE A 184 -14.85 -5.03 -7.78
N GLU A 185 -14.78 -5.59 -8.97
CA GLU A 185 -13.88 -5.14 -10.02
C GLU A 185 -14.59 -4.19 -10.96
N ILE A 186 -14.05 -2.98 -11.12
CA ILE A 186 -14.68 -1.89 -11.87
C ILE A 186 -13.74 -1.46 -12.98
N THR A 187 -14.13 -1.73 -14.20
CA THR A 187 -13.34 -1.44 -15.41
C THR A 187 -13.99 -0.39 -16.30
N SER A 188 -13.20 0.33 -17.08
CA SER A 188 -13.63 1.14 -18.22
C SER A 188 -13.11 0.59 -19.56
N ASP A 189 -12.64 -0.67 -19.59
CA ASP A 189 -12.19 -1.33 -20.82
C ASP A 189 -13.30 -1.25 -21.87
N PRO A 190 -13.04 -0.64 -23.05
CA PRO A 190 -14.03 -0.54 -24.13
C PRO A 190 -14.58 -1.87 -24.61
N ASP A 191 -13.82 -2.94 -24.45
CA ASP A 191 -14.14 -4.29 -24.94
C ASP A 191 -14.81 -5.17 -23.86
N ASP A 192 -14.93 -4.68 -22.62
CA ASP A 192 -15.57 -5.40 -21.52
C ASP A 192 -17.06 -5.05 -21.43
N PRO A 193 -17.98 -6.04 -21.53
CA PRO A 193 -19.42 -5.77 -21.43
C PRO A 193 -19.85 -5.25 -20.06
N LYS A 194 -19.04 -5.47 -19.00
CA LYS A 194 -19.26 -4.99 -17.63
C LYS A 194 -18.64 -3.61 -17.37
N ARG A 195 -18.15 -2.94 -18.40
CA ARG A 195 -17.54 -1.64 -18.25
C ARG A 195 -18.48 -0.63 -17.58
N THR A 196 -17.91 0.23 -16.73
CA THR A 196 -18.68 1.34 -16.17
C THR A 196 -19.08 2.36 -17.27
N PRO A 197 -20.35 2.76 -17.34
CA PRO A 197 -20.78 3.79 -18.31
C PRO A 197 -20.32 5.21 -17.93
N ARG A 198 -19.85 5.42 -16.69
CA ARG A 198 -19.42 6.75 -16.20
C ARG A 198 -18.13 7.26 -16.83
N VAL A 199 -17.31 6.36 -17.35
CA VAL A 199 -16.06 6.71 -18.04
C VAL A 199 -16.29 6.69 -19.55
N SER A 200 -15.91 7.77 -20.25
CA SER A 200 -16.05 7.86 -21.71
C SER A 200 -15.29 6.73 -22.40
N ILE A 201 -15.98 6.08 -23.33
CA ILE A 201 -15.38 5.01 -24.14
C ILE A 201 -14.32 5.57 -25.10
N GLU A 202 -14.54 6.77 -25.62
CA GLU A 202 -13.61 7.48 -26.51
C GLU A 202 -12.32 7.81 -25.75
N TRP A 203 -12.43 8.32 -24.52
CA TRP A 203 -11.27 8.57 -23.67
C TRP A 203 -10.49 7.29 -23.41
N ALA A 204 -11.16 6.21 -23.07
CA ALA A 204 -10.49 4.92 -22.81
C ALA A 204 -9.76 4.41 -24.06
N ARG A 205 -10.38 4.48 -25.24
CA ARG A 205 -9.76 4.12 -26.53
C ARG A 205 -8.53 4.99 -26.85
N GLN A 206 -8.63 6.31 -26.63
CA GLN A 206 -7.49 7.22 -26.81
C GLN A 206 -6.31 6.87 -25.90
N GLN A 207 -6.56 6.53 -24.62
CA GLN A 207 -5.49 6.14 -23.72
C GLN A 207 -4.83 4.82 -24.16
N ILE A 208 -5.63 3.83 -24.57
CA ILE A 208 -5.11 2.57 -25.10
C ILE A 208 -4.29 2.80 -26.37
N GLN A 209 -4.74 3.64 -27.28
CA GLN A 209 -4.01 3.99 -28.50
C GLN A 209 -2.68 4.69 -28.19
N LYS A 210 -2.69 5.60 -27.21
CA LYS A 210 -1.53 6.41 -26.84
C LYS A 210 -0.42 5.59 -26.16
N TYR A 211 -0.80 4.70 -25.25
CA TYR A 211 0.14 4.02 -24.35
C TYR A 211 0.27 2.52 -24.61
N GLY A 212 -0.67 1.90 -25.32
CA GLY A 212 -0.77 0.44 -25.50
C GLY A 212 -1.59 -0.24 -24.39
N ARG A 213 -2.23 -1.38 -24.71
CA ARG A 213 -3.08 -2.13 -23.77
C ARG A 213 -2.32 -2.66 -22.55
N ASP A 214 -1.07 -3.08 -22.75
CA ASP A 214 -0.24 -3.70 -21.72
C ASP A 214 0.54 -2.68 -20.88
N ASN A 215 0.36 -1.39 -21.18
CA ASN A 215 1.02 -0.34 -20.42
C ASN A 215 0.49 -0.31 -18.98
N PRO A 216 1.36 -0.31 -17.95
CA PRO A 216 0.96 -0.30 -16.54
C PRO A 216 -0.03 0.83 -16.20
N TRP A 217 0.10 2.00 -16.79
CA TRP A 217 -0.81 3.11 -16.59
C TRP A 217 -2.23 2.79 -17.10
N VAL A 218 -2.33 2.14 -18.28
CA VAL A 218 -3.62 1.72 -18.88
C VAL A 218 -4.24 0.60 -18.05
N LEU A 219 -3.44 -0.37 -17.61
CA LEU A 219 -3.91 -1.45 -16.73
C LEU A 219 -4.59 -0.89 -15.48
N VAL A 220 -3.95 0.06 -14.80
CA VAL A 220 -4.48 0.67 -13.59
C VAL A 220 -5.67 1.59 -13.89
N ASN A 221 -5.48 2.58 -14.78
CA ASN A 221 -6.43 3.70 -14.89
C ASN A 221 -7.60 3.42 -15.82
N VAL A 222 -7.45 2.53 -16.80
CA VAL A 222 -8.52 2.16 -17.73
C VAL A 222 -9.14 0.82 -17.34
N PHE A 223 -8.31 -0.20 -17.08
CA PHE A 223 -8.84 -1.54 -16.83
C PHE A 223 -9.12 -1.83 -15.35
N GLY A 224 -8.61 -1.01 -14.41
CA GLY A 224 -8.74 -1.29 -12.97
C GLY A 224 -8.03 -2.57 -12.55
N ARG A 225 -6.93 -2.92 -13.22
CA ARG A 225 -6.12 -4.12 -12.98
C ARG A 225 -4.78 -3.76 -12.36
N PHE A 226 -4.28 -4.61 -11.48
CA PHE A 226 -2.91 -4.46 -10.99
C PHE A 226 -1.92 -4.61 -12.15
N PRO A 227 -0.91 -3.73 -12.24
CA PRO A 227 0.14 -3.88 -13.23
C PRO A 227 1.05 -5.05 -12.84
N PRO A 228 1.80 -5.65 -13.79
CA PRO A 228 2.74 -6.74 -13.50
C PRO A 228 3.92 -6.27 -12.63
N SER A 229 4.17 -4.96 -12.60
CA SER A 229 5.17 -4.33 -11.73
C SER A 229 4.63 -3.01 -11.18
N SER A 230 5.17 -2.55 -10.04
CA SER A 230 4.84 -1.22 -9.51
C SER A 230 5.08 -0.14 -10.58
N LEU A 231 4.16 0.84 -10.68
CA LEU A 231 4.28 1.95 -11.64
C LEU A 231 5.59 2.75 -11.50
N ASN A 232 6.20 2.73 -10.33
CA ASN A 232 7.43 3.43 -10.00
C ASN A 232 8.64 2.48 -9.83
N ALA A 233 8.47 1.18 -10.07
CA ALA A 233 9.58 0.24 -9.94
C ALA A 233 10.49 0.33 -11.16
N LEU A 234 11.79 0.54 -10.93
CA LEU A 234 12.82 0.46 -11.96
C LEU A 234 12.89 -0.95 -12.58
N ILE A 235 12.67 -1.98 -11.75
CA ILE A 235 12.65 -3.39 -12.12
C ILE A 235 11.40 -4.02 -11.51
N GLY A 236 10.56 -4.63 -12.35
CA GLY A 236 9.33 -5.28 -11.90
C GLY A 236 9.56 -6.69 -11.32
N PRO A 237 8.65 -7.21 -10.48
CA PRO A 237 8.71 -8.57 -9.94
C PRO A 237 8.85 -9.64 -11.02
N ASP A 238 8.19 -9.49 -12.16
CA ASP A 238 8.29 -10.42 -13.28
C ASP A 238 9.69 -10.45 -13.87
N GLN A 239 10.33 -9.28 -14.02
CA GLN A 239 11.73 -9.18 -14.49
C GLN A 239 12.70 -9.84 -13.50
N VAL A 240 12.45 -9.68 -12.18
CA VAL A 240 13.23 -10.37 -11.13
C VAL A 240 13.03 -11.88 -11.23
N LYS A 241 11.78 -12.34 -11.36
CA LYS A 241 11.45 -13.77 -11.49
C LYS A 241 12.07 -14.38 -12.74
N ASP A 242 12.00 -13.67 -13.87
CA ASP A 242 12.64 -14.09 -15.12
C ASP A 242 14.16 -14.16 -14.97
N ALA A 243 14.77 -13.17 -14.29
CA ALA A 243 16.21 -13.17 -14.01
C ALA A 243 16.61 -14.35 -13.12
N MET A 244 15.82 -14.66 -12.08
CA MET A 244 16.04 -15.81 -11.19
C MET A 244 15.90 -17.15 -11.89
N GLY A 245 15.07 -17.23 -12.93
CA GLY A 245 14.89 -18.43 -13.75
C GLY A 245 15.99 -18.64 -14.82
N ARG A 246 16.89 -17.66 -15.03
CA ARG A 246 17.96 -17.77 -16.02
C ARG A 246 19.11 -18.62 -15.50
N HIS A 247 19.54 -19.58 -16.30
CA HIS A 247 20.72 -20.38 -16.03
C HIS A 247 21.87 -19.95 -16.93
N HIS A 248 22.94 -19.46 -16.33
CA HIS A 248 24.14 -19.03 -17.05
C HIS A 248 25.24 -20.09 -16.95
N LYS A 249 25.92 -20.37 -18.08
CA LYS A 249 27.09 -21.23 -18.08
C LYS A 249 28.31 -20.48 -17.58
N ILE A 250 29.27 -21.17 -16.97
CA ILE A 250 30.46 -20.56 -16.36
C ILE A 250 31.33 -19.79 -17.34
N ASP A 251 31.34 -20.18 -18.62
CA ASP A 251 32.04 -19.48 -19.68
C ASP A 251 31.52 -18.07 -19.97
N GLN A 252 30.25 -17.81 -19.62
CA GLN A 252 29.60 -16.51 -19.81
C GLN A 252 29.97 -15.50 -18.72
N TYR A 253 30.38 -15.93 -17.53
CA TYR A 253 30.65 -15.02 -16.42
C TYR A 253 31.97 -15.33 -15.65
N GLY A 254 32.53 -16.53 -15.83
CA GLY A 254 33.64 -17.00 -15.01
C GLY A 254 34.92 -16.16 -15.09
N LYS A 255 35.08 -15.31 -16.14
CA LYS A 255 36.20 -14.38 -16.29
C LYS A 255 35.92 -12.99 -15.71
N ALA A 256 34.67 -12.71 -15.30
CA ALA A 256 34.30 -11.44 -14.73
C ALA A 256 34.75 -11.35 -13.26
N ALA A 257 35.01 -10.12 -12.79
CA ALA A 257 35.35 -9.87 -11.40
C ALA A 257 34.24 -10.35 -10.44
N LYS A 258 34.68 -10.94 -9.34
CA LYS A 258 33.83 -11.33 -8.20
C LYS A 258 33.72 -10.15 -7.25
N VAL A 259 32.53 -9.68 -6.98
CA VAL A 259 32.33 -8.52 -6.11
C VAL A 259 31.30 -8.82 -5.02
N LEU A 260 31.49 -8.20 -3.85
CA LEU A 260 30.49 -8.18 -2.80
C LEU A 260 29.86 -6.79 -2.73
N GLY A 261 28.53 -6.73 -2.73
CA GLY A 261 27.77 -5.56 -2.31
C GLY A 261 27.28 -5.76 -0.88
N VAL A 262 27.44 -4.76 -0.03
CA VAL A 262 27.02 -4.82 1.38
C VAL A 262 26.09 -3.67 1.67
N ASP A 263 24.84 -3.99 2.00
CA ASP A 263 23.84 -3.06 2.49
C ASP A 263 23.79 -3.19 4.03
N VAL A 264 24.05 -2.07 4.72
CA VAL A 264 24.17 -2.04 6.17
C VAL A 264 22.92 -1.41 6.77
N ALA A 265 22.13 -2.23 7.47
CA ALA A 265 21.03 -1.75 8.27
C ALA A 265 21.48 -1.35 9.69
N ARG A 266 20.78 -0.36 10.26
CA ARG A 266 20.90 -0.03 11.69
C ARG A 266 20.15 -1.04 12.56
N GLU A 267 20.26 -0.87 13.88
CA GLU A 267 19.45 -1.59 14.87
C GLU A 267 17.96 -1.40 14.59
N GLY A 268 17.18 -2.49 14.64
CA GLY A 268 15.75 -2.52 14.38
C GLY A 268 15.34 -3.75 13.55
N ASP A 269 14.19 -3.68 12.91
CA ASP A 269 13.64 -4.78 12.10
C ASP A 269 14.33 -4.95 10.73
N ASP A 270 15.17 -4.00 10.34
CA ASP A 270 15.91 -4.02 9.08
C ASP A 270 17.04 -5.07 9.09
N LYS A 271 17.38 -5.56 7.90
CA LYS A 271 18.37 -6.61 7.70
C LYS A 271 19.56 -6.06 6.94
N SER A 272 20.78 -6.39 7.41
CA SER A 272 21.98 -6.18 6.61
C SER A 272 22.16 -7.34 5.64
N ILE A 273 22.57 -7.02 4.41
CA ILE A 273 22.71 -8.00 3.32
C ILE A 273 24.14 -7.98 2.78
N ILE A 274 24.74 -9.16 2.64
CA ILE A 274 26.00 -9.35 1.89
C ILE A 274 25.64 -10.06 0.59
N PHE A 275 25.81 -9.39 -0.55
CA PHE A 275 25.35 -9.84 -1.84
C PHE A 275 26.52 -10.15 -2.78
N PRO A 276 26.84 -11.44 -3.03
CA PRO A 276 27.90 -11.85 -3.94
C PRO A 276 27.42 -11.78 -5.40
N ARG A 277 28.26 -11.26 -6.28
CA ARG A 277 28.03 -11.19 -7.72
C ARG A 277 29.30 -11.48 -8.54
N GLN A 278 29.20 -12.20 -9.63
CA GLN A 278 30.25 -12.36 -10.62
C GLN A 278 29.69 -12.06 -12.02
N GLY A 279 30.14 -10.98 -12.64
CA GLY A 279 29.58 -10.53 -13.92
C GLY A 279 28.09 -10.32 -13.86
N ILE A 280 27.33 -11.06 -14.68
CA ILE A 280 25.86 -11.01 -14.77
C ILE A 280 25.16 -11.94 -13.79
N VAL A 281 25.89 -12.74 -13.01
CA VAL A 281 25.33 -13.73 -12.11
C VAL A 281 25.39 -13.27 -10.66
N ALA A 282 24.24 -13.28 -10.01
CA ALA A 282 24.09 -13.09 -8.58
C ALA A 282 24.05 -14.45 -7.85
N PHE A 283 24.63 -14.50 -6.66
CA PHE A 283 24.65 -15.70 -5.84
C PHE A 283 23.81 -15.47 -4.58
N GLN A 284 23.53 -16.57 -3.86
CA GLN A 284 22.78 -16.54 -2.62
C GLN A 284 23.34 -15.50 -1.64
N PRO A 285 22.56 -14.50 -1.23
CA PRO A 285 23.01 -13.49 -0.28
C PRO A 285 23.04 -14.04 1.14
N ASP A 286 23.93 -13.49 1.97
CA ASP A 286 23.89 -13.68 3.42
C ASP A 286 23.03 -12.56 4.03
N VAL A 287 22.10 -12.94 4.90
CA VAL A 287 21.17 -12.04 5.57
C VAL A 287 21.51 -12.00 7.06
N LEU A 288 21.87 -10.84 7.57
CA LEU A 288 22.20 -10.61 8.97
C LEU A 288 21.11 -9.78 9.64
N ARG A 289 20.74 -10.15 10.86
CA ARG A 289 19.81 -9.40 11.70
C ARG A 289 20.51 -8.93 12.96
N ASN A 290 20.30 -7.68 13.32
CA ASN A 290 20.84 -7.08 14.56
C ASN A 290 22.33 -7.30 14.73
N ALA A 291 23.11 -7.29 13.64
CA ALA A 291 24.55 -7.45 13.67
C ALA A 291 25.22 -6.12 14.04
N ASP A 292 26.04 -6.13 15.07
CA ASP A 292 26.90 -5.01 15.37
C ASP A 292 28.06 -4.87 14.36
N SER A 293 28.82 -3.78 14.44
CA SER A 293 29.89 -3.49 13.46
C SER A 293 30.97 -4.56 13.41
N LEU A 294 31.27 -5.20 14.52
CA LEU A 294 32.27 -6.26 14.57
C LEU A 294 31.77 -7.58 13.97
N GLN A 295 30.54 -7.95 14.32
CA GLN A 295 29.89 -9.16 13.80
C GLN A 295 29.66 -9.05 12.29
N GLY A 296 29.19 -7.89 11.84
CA GLY A 296 28.95 -7.61 10.44
C GLY A 296 30.22 -7.62 9.61
N ALA A 297 31.25 -6.90 10.04
CA ALA A 297 32.55 -6.90 9.38
C ALA A 297 33.20 -8.30 9.37
N GLY A 298 33.05 -9.08 10.43
CA GLY A 298 33.51 -10.48 10.50
C GLY A 298 32.82 -11.37 9.48
N ALA A 299 31.48 -11.21 9.30
CA ALA A 299 30.71 -11.93 8.30
C ALA A 299 31.15 -11.55 6.89
N VAL A 300 31.32 -10.25 6.59
CA VAL A 300 31.83 -9.76 5.29
C VAL A 300 33.23 -10.32 5.02
N ALA A 301 34.13 -10.24 5.97
CA ALA A 301 35.52 -10.74 5.81
C ALA A 301 35.56 -12.25 5.54
N ARG A 302 34.70 -13.02 6.21
CA ARG A 302 34.51 -14.45 5.95
C ARG A 302 34.01 -14.69 4.53
N ARG A 303 32.89 -14.02 4.13
CA ARG A 303 32.30 -14.18 2.81
C ARG A 303 33.25 -13.74 1.69
N TRP A 304 34.02 -12.67 1.94
CA TRP A 304 35.05 -12.20 1.01
C TRP A 304 36.07 -13.30 0.68
N ARG A 305 36.54 -13.97 1.71
CA ARG A 305 37.53 -15.09 1.57
C ARG A 305 36.87 -16.31 0.90
N GLU A 306 35.68 -16.71 1.33
CA GLU A 306 34.99 -17.90 0.81
C GLU A 306 34.60 -17.75 -0.65
N PHE A 307 34.14 -16.57 -1.04
CA PHE A 307 33.78 -16.25 -2.41
C PHE A 307 34.99 -15.91 -3.28
N ASP A 308 36.14 -15.67 -2.67
CA ASP A 308 37.37 -15.19 -3.33
C ASP A 308 37.08 -13.90 -4.11
N ALA A 309 36.51 -12.91 -3.44
CA ALA A 309 36.07 -11.69 -4.10
C ALA A 309 37.23 -10.74 -4.37
N ASP A 310 37.22 -10.12 -5.56
CA ASP A 310 38.22 -9.13 -5.99
C ASP A 310 38.00 -7.77 -5.33
N ALA A 311 36.73 -7.42 -5.02
CA ALA A 311 36.35 -6.15 -4.40
C ALA A 311 35.09 -6.28 -3.55
N CYS A 312 34.97 -5.35 -2.59
CA CYS A 312 33.76 -5.23 -1.74
C CYS A 312 33.31 -3.77 -1.68
N PHE A 313 32.04 -3.54 -1.91
CA PHE A 313 31.40 -2.24 -1.88
C PHE A 313 30.41 -2.20 -0.73
N VAL A 314 30.60 -1.26 0.19
CA VAL A 314 29.77 -1.12 1.39
C VAL A 314 28.95 0.16 1.30
N ASP A 315 27.63 0.05 1.43
CA ASP A 315 26.78 1.23 1.52
C ASP A 315 27.13 2.02 2.79
N ASN A 316 27.57 3.26 2.57
CA ASN A 316 27.91 4.21 3.63
C ASN A 316 27.01 5.45 3.58
N THR A 317 25.85 5.37 2.94
CA THR A 317 24.87 6.45 2.89
C THR A 317 24.40 6.78 4.30
N GLY A 318 24.49 8.04 4.68
CA GLY A 318 24.19 8.48 6.05
C GLY A 318 25.20 8.02 7.12
N GLY A 319 26.34 7.44 6.74
CA GLY A 319 27.42 7.04 7.65
C GLY A 319 27.21 5.68 8.34
N PHE A 320 26.16 4.93 7.99
CA PHE A 320 25.83 3.66 8.65
C PHE A 320 26.86 2.56 8.40
N GLY A 321 27.49 2.55 7.23
CA GLY A 321 28.53 1.60 6.88
C GLY A 321 29.91 1.91 7.45
N ALA A 322 30.14 3.12 8.00
CA ALA A 322 31.46 3.56 8.44
C ALA A 322 32.11 2.60 9.44
N GLY A 323 31.35 2.18 10.45
CA GLY A 323 31.86 1.23 11.45
C GLY A 323 32.24 -0.13 10.87
N TRP A 324 31.53 -0.63 9.86
CA TRP A 324 31.87 -1.88 9.18
C TRP A 324 33.13 -1.73 8.33
N ILE A 325 33.25 -0.60 7.62
CA ILE A 325 34.44 -0.26 6.82
C ILE A 325 35.70 -0.21 7.69
N ASP A 326 35.63 0.48 8.85
CA ASP A 326 36.76 0.62 9.74
C ASP A 326 37.18 -0.75 10.33
N GLN A 327 36.22 -1.59 10.74
CA GLN A 327 36.53 -2.94 11.24
C GLN A 327 37.07 -3.85 10.12
N LEU A 328 36.62 -3.73 8.90
CA LEU A 328 37.15 -4.47 7.75
C LEU A 328 38.62 -4.10 7.48
N ARG A 329 39.01 -2.83 7.63
CA ARG A 329 40.37 -2.37 7.50
C ARG A 329 41.26 -2.94 8.59
N VAL A 330 40.75 -3.04 9.83
CA VAL A 330 41.46 -3.74 10.93
C VAL A 330 41.71 -5.21 10.59
N LEU A 331 40.79 -5.85 9.85
CA LEU A 331 40.92 -7.23 9.37
C LEU A 331 41.75 -7.35 8.06
N ASN A 332 42.53 -6.31 7.70
CA ASN A 332 43.32 -6.22 6.46
C ASN A 332 42.48 -6.43 5.18
N ARG A 333 41.27 -5.89 5.18
CA ARG A 333 40.40 -5.80 4.00
C ARG A 333 40.12 -4.33 3.73
N ASP A 334 40.23 -3.91 2.49
CA ASP A 334 39.99 -2.51 2.08
C ASP A 334 38.74 -2.40 1.21
N PRO A 335 37.55 -2.26 1.83
CA PRO A 335 36.31 -2.09 1.10
C PRO A 335 36.19 -0.66 0.56
N VAL A 336 35.42 -0.51 -0.51
CA VAL A 336 35.03 0.77 -1.07
C VAL A 336 33.70 1.21 -0.45
N GLY A 337 33.69 2.33 0.25
CA GLY A 337 32.44 2.95 0.75
C GLY A 337 31.69 3.64 -0.39
N ILE A 338 30.41 3.33 -0.54
CA ILE A 338 29.53 3.91 -1.56
C ILE A 338 28.54 4.85 -0.90
N HIS A 339 28.37 6.05 -1.46
CA HIS A 339 27.35 7.02 -1.07
C HIS A 339 26.36 7.19 -2.22
N PHE A 340 25.17 6.67 -2.10
CA PHE A 340 24.13 6.75 -3.15
C PHE A 340 23.67 8.18 -3.49
N ALA A 341 23.83 9.14 -2.56
CA ALA A 341 23.59 10.55 -2.82
C ALA A 341 24.79 11.28 -3.46
N GLY A 342 25.91 10.59 -3.68
CA GLY A 342 27.12 11.14 -4.31
C GLY A 342 26.95 11.28 -5.82
N LYS A 343 27.71 12.23 -6.42
CA LYS A 343 27.82 12.29 -7.88
C LYS A 343 28.59 11.05 -8.36
N ALA A 344 28.16 10.46 -9.48
CA ALA A 344 28.93 9.42 -10.14
C ALA A 344 30.35 9.97 -10.42
N SER A 345 31.38 9.25 -9.97
CA SER A 345 32.74 9.47 -10.46
C SER A 345 32.72 9.18 -11.96
N SER A 346 33.19 10.11 -12.77
CA SER A 346 33.22 9.97 -14.23
C SER A 346 33.74 8.61 -14.67
N PRO A 347 33.28 8.13 -15.83
CA PRO A 347 33.62 6.84 -16.38
C PRO A 347 35.09 6.64 -16.63
#